data_7a76d6bb473afa2aea5f5e4f9ce6847c
#
_entry.id   7a76d6bb473afa2aea5f5e4f9ce6847c
#
_cell.length_a   1.000
_cell.length_b   1.000
_cell.length_c   1.000
_cell.angle_alpha   90.00
_cell.angle_beta   90.00
_cell.angle_gamma   90.00
#
_symmetry.space_group_name_H-M   'P 1'
#
loop_
_entity.id
_entity.type
_entity.pdbx_description
1 polymer ?
#
loop_
_entity_poly.entity_id
_entity_poly.type
_entity_poly.pdbx_seq_one_letter_code
_entity_poly.pdbx_strand_id
1 'polypeptide(L)'
;MPLSLIQKLKKILTGSFFPHMRRSYSQSGEDIIISDLFHRLQMLHPTYLDIGANDPVSLSNTYRLYIRGSRGVCIEPNPAMYRKLAAKR
;
A
#
# COMPACT_ATOMS: atom_id res chain seq x y z
N MET A 1 25.51 4.77 18.45
CA MET A 1 26.19 3.47 18.18
C MET A 1 26.16 3.16 16.70
N PRO A 2 27.27 2.69 16.13
CA PRO A 2 27.24 2.25 14.74
C PRO A 2 26.37 1.02 14.59
N LEU A 3 25.60 0.96 13.51
CA LEU A 3 24.78 -0.19 13.19
C LEU A 3 25.65 -1.34 12.72
N SER A 4 25.30 -2.59 13.09
CA SER A 4 25.89 -3.79 12.52
C SER A 4 25.59 -3.88 11.02
N LEU A 5 26.37 -4.68 10.28
CA LEU A 5 26.11 -4.90 8.86
C LEU A 5 24.72 -5.48 8.62
N ILE A 6 24.27 -6.41 9.47
CA ILE A 6 22.92 -7.01 9.38
C ILE A 6 21.85 -5.95 9.57
N GLN A 7 22.01 -5.07 10.54
CA GLN A 7 21.04 -3.97 10.77
C GLN A 7 21.00 -3.00 9.60
N LYS A 8 22.15 -2.67 9.00
CA LYS A 8 22.23 -1.83 7.81
C LYS A 8 21.52 -2.46 6.62
N LEU A 9 21.75 -3.76 6.40
CA LEU A 9 21.10 -4.51 5.32
C LEU A 9 19.60 -4.57 5.51
N LYS A 10 19.12 -4.82 6.73
CA LYS A 10 17.67 -4.80 7.05
C LYS A 10 17.06 -3.45 6.73
N LYS A 11 17.71 -2.36 7.11
CA LYS A 11 17.22 -1.01 6.81
C LYS A 11 17.14 -0.73 5.32
N ILE A 12 18.14 -1.16 4.55
CA ILE A 12 18.13 -1.01 3.09
C ILE A 12 16.98 -1.81 2.49
N LEU A 13 16.80 -3.08 2.89
CA LEU A 13 15.77 -3.98 2.37
C LEU A 13 14.36 -3.51 2.71
N THR A 14 14.16 -2.91 3.88
CA THR A 14 12.85 -2.37 4.31
C THR A 14 12.60 -0.95 3.85
N GLY A 15 13.58 -0.29 3.23
CA GLY A 15 13.50 1.11 2.85
C GLY A 15 13.68 2.09 4.01
N SER A 16 13.88 1.60 5.24
CA SER A 16 14.01 2.46 6.43
C SER A 16 15.31 3.27 6.46
N PHE A 17 16.33 2.83 5.76
CA PHE A 17 17.61 3.52 5.66
C PHE A 17 17.49 4.84 4.88
N PHE A 18 16.57 4.89 3.93
CA PHE A 18 16.30 6.07 3.11
C PHE A 18 14.93 6.63 3.51
N PRO A 19 14.88 7.62 4.42
CA PRO A 19 13.59 8.10 4.96
C PRO A 19 12.65 8.71 3.91
N HIS A 20 13.17 9.09 2.76
CA HIS A 20 12.38 9.62 1.64
C HIS A 20 11.94 8.56 0.64
N MET A 21 12.46 7.32 0.75
CA MET A 21 12.04 6.21 -0.11
C MET A 21 10.79 5.57 0.45
N ARG A 22 9.77 5.46 -0.40
CA ARG A 22 8.50 4.84 -0.06
C ARG A 22 8.10 3.86 -1.13
N ARG A 23 7.50 2.74 -0.70
CA ARG A 23 7.01 1.73 -1.62
C ARG A 23 5.63 2.10 -2.13
N SER A 24 5.50 2.20 -3.45
CA SER A 24 4.23 2.44 -4.12
C SER A 24 3.76 1.16 -4.82
N TYR A 25 2.45 0.93 -4.79
CA TYR A 25 1.80 -0.17 -5.50
C TYR A 25 0.93 0.32 -6.65
N SER A 26 0.65 1.61 -6.71
CA SER A 26 -0.11 2.22 -7.79
C SER A 26 0.77 2.50 -9.02
N GLN A 27 0.15 2.88 -10.13
CA GLN A 27 0.84 3.09 -11.39
C GLN A 27 1.80 4.27 -11.34
N SER A 28 1.42 5.37 -10.72
CA SER A 28 2.18 6.62 -10.71
C SER A 28 2.35 7.23 -9.31
N GLY A 29 2.32 6.42 -8.27
CA GLY A 29 2.53 6.87 -6.91
C GLY A 29 1.30 7.51 -6.25
N GLU A 30 0.11 7.37 -6.81
CA GLU A 30 -1.11 7.95 -6.27
C GLU A 30 -1.41 7.45 -4.86
N ASP A 31 -1.10 6.21 -4.56
CA ASP A 31 -1.31 5.60 -3.24
C ASP A 31 -0.49 6.30 -2.15
N ILE A 32 0.71 6.77 -2.47
CA ILE A 32 1.54 7.53 -1.54
C ILE A 32 0.91 8.90 -1.28
N ILE A 33 0.44 9.58 -2.33
CA ILE A 33 -0.23 10.87 -2.21
C ILE A 33 -1.49 10.76 -1.36
N ILE A 34 -2.30 9.74 -1.61
CA ILE A 34 -3.52 9.47 -0.85
C ILE A 34 -3.18 9.21 0.63
N SER A 35 -2.19 8.38 0.89
CA SER A 35 -1.76 8.06 2.26
C SER A 35 -1.27 9.30 3.00
N ASP A 36 -0.49 10.15 2.35
CA ASP A 36 0.00 11.39 2.94
C ASP A 36 -1.14 12.37 3.25
N LEU A 37 -2.12 12.46 2.36
CA LEU A 37 -3.30 13.30 2.57
C LEU A 37 -4.07 12.86 3.82
N PHE A 38 -4.36 11.57 3.96
CA PHE A 38 -5.06 11.04 5.13
C PHE A 38 -4.24 11.21 6.41
N HIS A 39 -2.93 11.04 6.32
CA HIS A 39 -2.05 11.29 7.45
C HIS A 39 -2.14 12.75 7.93
N ARG A 40 -2.14 13.70 7.02
CA ARG A 40 -2.30 15.14 7.33
C ARG A 40 -3.67 15.44 7.94
N LEU A 41 -4.70 14.70 7.54
CA LEU A 41 -6.04 14.79 8.10
C LEU A 41 -6.20 14.03 9.42
N GLN A 42 -5.13 13.41 9.91
CA GLN A 42 -5.10 12.60 11.13
C GLN A 42 -6.03 11.39 11.06
N MET A 43 -6.23 10.84 9.87
CA MET A 43 -7.00 9.63 9.62
C MET A 43 -6.06 8.44 9.43
N LEU A 44 -5.84 7.66 10.48
CA LEU A 44 -4.87 6.55 10.45
C LEU A 44 -5.37 5.36 9.62
N HIS A 45 -6.65 5.07 9.66
CA HIS A 45 -7.26 3.93 8.98
C HIS A 45 -8.51 4.36 8.20
N PRO A 46 -8.35 5.16 7.13
CA PRO A 46 -9.50 5.55 6.31
C PRO A 46 -10.11 4.31 5.65
N THR A 47 -11.42 4.30 5.49
CA THR A 47 -12.09 3.31 4.67
C THR A 47 -12.02 3.71 3.20
N TYR A 48 -12.20 2.74 2.30
CA TYR A 48 -12.13 3.02 0.87
C TYR A 48 -13.17 2.25 0.08
N LEU A 49 -13.50 2.80 -1.10
CA LEU A 49 -14.25 2.12 -2.15
C LEU A 49 -13.39 2.19 -3.42
N ASP A 50 -12.95 1.04 -3.90
CA ASP A 50 -12.07 0.90 -5.06
C ASP A 50 -12.85 0.27 -6.21
N ILE A 51 -13.26 1.09 -7.17
CA ILE A 51 -14.04 0.66 -8.33
C ILE A 51 -13.10 0.32 -9.47
N GLY A 52 -13.22 -0.91 -10.01
CA GLY A 52 -12.27 -1.40 -11.01
C GLY A 52 -10.92 -1.72 -10.39
N ALA A 53 -10.93 -2.38 -9.24
CA ALA A 53 -9.71 -2.58 -8.42
C ALA A 53 -8.63 -3.41 -9.12
N ASN A 54 -9.02 -4.32 -10.03
CA ASN A 54 -8.11 -5.16 -10.80
C ASN A 54 -7.23 -6.04 -9.91
N ASP A 55 -5.91 -6.06 -10.09
CA ASP A 55 -5.00 -6.85 -9.27
C ASP A 55 -5.00 -6.35 -7.82
N PRO A 56 -4.98 -7.26 -6.83
CA PRO A 56 -5.02 -6.85 -5.42
C PRO A 56 -3.78 -6.08 -4.94
N VAL A 57 -2.67 -6.17 -5.65
CA VAL A 57 -1.38 -5.55 -5.27
C VAL A 57 -0.84 -4.67 -6.38
N SER A 58 -0.60 -5.23 -7.57
CA SER A 58 0.00 -4.53 -8.70
C SER A 58 -0.94 -3.47 -9.24
N LEU A 59 -0.44 -2.26 -9.43
CA LEU A 59 -1.18 -1.11 -9.93
C LEU A 59 -2.41 -0.76 -9.08
N SER A 60 -2.39 -1.15 -7.80
CA SER A 60 -3.48 -0.89 -6.88
C SER A 60 -3.33 0.46 -6.20
N ASN A 61 -4.42 1.22 -6.15
CA ASN A 61 -4.47 2.49 -5.41
C ASN A 61 -4.77 2.31 -3.93
N THR A 62 -5.29 1.16 -3.52
CA THR A 62 -5.76 0.94 -2.14
C THR A 62 -4.98 -0.11 -1.36
N TYR A 63 -4.10 -0.88 -2.01
CA TYR A 63 -3.34 -1.92 -1.32
C TYR A 63 -2.47 -1.34 -0.20
N ARG A 64 -1.86 -0.18 -0.42
CA ARG A 64 -1.06 0.51 0.60
C ARG A 64 -1.89 0.85 1.85
N LEU A 65 -3.11 1.32 1.65
CA LEU A 65 -4.03 1.55 2.77
C LEU A 65 -4.39 0.25 3.47
N TYR A 66 -4.65 -0.80 2.70
CA TYR A 66 -5.02 -2.11 3.23
C TYR A 66 -3.93 -2.70 4.13
N ILE A 67 -2.67 -2.71 3.69
CA ILE A 67 -1.58 -3.27 4.50
C ILE A 67 -1.28 -2.45 5.76
N ARG A 68 -1.73 -1.20 5.80
CA ARG A 68 -1.62 -0.32 6.96
C ARG A 68 -2.81 -0.39 7.90
N GLY A 69 -3.73 -1.32 7.65
CA GLY A 69 -4.86 -1.59 8.54
C GLY A 69 -6.21 -1.03 8.09
N SER A 70 -6.26 -0.26 6.99
CA SER A 70 -7.53 0.20 6.43
C SER A 70 -8.34 -0.96 5.87
N ARG A 71 -9.65 -0.82 5.89
CA ARG A 71 -10.59 -1.75 5.29
C ARG A 71 -11.55 -1.01 4.38
N GLY A 72 -12.03 -1.69 3.36
CA GLY A 72 -12.94 -1.09 2.40
C GLY A 72 -13.55 -2.13 1.47
N VAL A 73 -14.12 -1.64 0.38
CA VAL A 73 -14.78 -2.47 -0.64
C VAL A 73 -14.02 -2.30 -1.96
N CYS A 74 -13.70 -3.41 -2.60
CA CYS A 74 -13.17 -3.45 -3.95
C CYS A 74 -14.24 -4.01 -4.88
N ILE A 75 -14.49 -3.33 -5.99
CA ILE A 75 -15.42 -3.78 -7.03
C ILE A 75 -14.61 -4.11 -8.28
N GLU A 76 -14.71 -5.35 -8.73
CA GLU A 76 -13.98 -5.82 -9.91
C GLU A 76 -14.86 -6.75 -10.74
N PRO A 77 -15.25 -6.36 -11.98
CA PRO A 77 -16.11 -7.19 -12.83
C PRO A 77 -15.39 -8.38 -13.47
N ASN A 78 -14.06 -8.35 -13.59
CA ASN A 78 -13.30 -9.47 -14.16
C ASN A 78 -13.26 -10.64 -13.17
N PRO A 79 -13.81 -11.84 -13.52
CA PRO A 79 -13.89 -12.94 -12.58
C PRO A 79 -12.54 -13.43 -12.05
N ALA A 80 -11.49 -13.42 -12.88
CA ALA A 80 -10.14 -13.83 -12.46
C ALA A 80 -9.56 -12.87 -11.43
N MET A 81 -9.70 -11.57 -11.66
CA MET A 81 -9.23 -10.53 -10.74
C MET A 81 -10.06 -10.49 -9.46
N TYR A 82 -11.38 -10.69 -9.58
CA TYR A 82 -12.26 -10.81 -8.42
C TYR A 82 -11.79 -11.93 -7.48
N ARG A 83 -11.48 -13.11 -8.03
CA ARG A 83 -10.99 -14.23 -7.23
C ARG A 83 -9.68 -13.92 -6.53
N LYS A 84 -8.75 -13.24 -7.21
CA LYS A 84 -7.49 -12.79 -6.58
C LYS A 84 -7.72 -11.82 -5.44
N LEU A 85 -8.62 -10.85 -5.63
CA LEU A 85 -8.97 -9.88 -4.59
C LEU A 85 -9.61 -10.57 -3.39
N ALA A 86 -10.55 -11.48 -3.61
CA ALA A 86 -11.22 -12.21 -2.55
C ALA A 86 -10.26 -13.08 -1.74
N ALA A 87 -9.23 -13.64 -2.38
CA ALA A 87 -8.22 -14.45 -1.70
C ALA A 87 -7.17 -13.60 -0.94
N LYS A 88 -6.90 -12.38 -1.40
CA LYS A 88 -5.82 -11.54 -0.86
C LYS A 88 -6.30 -10.56 0.20
N ARG A 89 -7.55 -10.14 0.16
CA ARG A 89 -8.13 -9.14 1.06
C ARG A 89 -9.37 -9.68 1.83
#